data_ea9248801dd4fb9ef3d6abc6b2810b38
#
_entry.id   ea9248801dd4fb9ef3d6abc6b2810b38
#
_cell.length_a   1.000
_cell.length_b   1.000
_cell.length_c   1.000
_cell.angle_alpha   90.00
_cell.angle_beta   90.00
_cell.angle_gamma   90.00
#
_symmetry.space_group_name_H-M   'P 1'
#
loop_
_entity.id
_entity.type
_entity.pdbx_description
1 polymer ?
#
loop_
_entity_poly.entity_id
_entity_poly.type
_entity_poly.pdbx_seq_one_letter_code
_entity_poly.pdbx_strand_id
1 'polypeptide(L)'
;MINKGIILAGGMGTRMSPLTKAVNKQLLPLYDKPLIFYPLSILMLAGIKNILIIVNKGQLSQFRKILPENNNIGLKIEYKEQFRPAGLPQAFTIGEKFIGKDSISLILGDNFFYGQSLTQILKKNINLTSGAKIFVHPVKNPHLYGVA
;
A
#
# COMPACT_ATOMS: atom_id res chain seq x y z
N MET A 1 -10.26 -1.47 16.74
CA MET A 1 -10.51 -0.92 15.37
C MET A 1 -9.17 -0.63 14.70
N ILE A 2 -8.96 -1.09 13.47
CA ILE A 2 -7.75 -0.83 12.70
C ILE A 2 -7.74 0.64 12.26
N ASN A 3 -6.75 1.42 12.68
CA ASN A 3 -6.59 2.84 12.35
C ASN A 3 -5.24 3.16 11.69
N LYS A 4 -4.40 2.16 11.51
CA LYS A 4 -3.10 2.25 10.86
C LYS A 4 -3.06 1.42 9.59
N GLY A 5 -2.47 1.97 8.53
CA GLY A 5 -2.28 1.31 7.26
C GLY A 5 -0.84 1.35 6.79
N ILE A 6 -0.38 0.30 6.13
CA ILE A 6 0.92 0.26 5.47
C ILE A 6 0.70 0.11 3.97
N ILE A 7 1.32 0.97 3.17
CA ILE A 7 1.40 0.82 1.73
C ILE A 7 2.83 0.39 1.38
N LEU A 8 3.00 -0.82 0.88
CA LEU A 8 4.30 -1.29 0.40
C LEU A 8 4.48 -0.87 -1.07
N ALA A 9 5.20 0.23 -1.27
CA ALA A 9 5.46 0.85 -2.56
C ALA A 9 6.91 0.60 -3.05
N GLY A 10 7.48 -0.51 -2.63
CA GLY A 10 8.78 -1.01 -3.08
C GLY A 10 8.69 -1.85 -4.35
N GLY A 11 9.82 -2.44 -4.73
CA GLY A 11 9.92 -3.32 -5.89
C GLY A 11 10.51 -2.63 -7.12
N MET A 12 11.11 -3.44 -8.01
CA MET A 12 11.88 -2.94 -9.16
C MET A 12 10.99 -2.64 -10.38
N GLY A 13 9.75 -3.14 -10.42
CA GLY A 13 8.83 -2.96 -11.54
C GLY A 13 9.35 -3.50 -12.88
N THR A 14 10.17 -4.53 -12.87
CA THR A 14 10.94 -5.03 -14.04
C THR A 14 10.07 -5.38 -15.25
N ARG A 15 8.82 -5.84 -15.00
CA ARG A 15 7.86 -6.17 -16.06
C ARG A 15 7.40 -4.94 -16.87
N MET A 16 7.59 -3.74 -16.34
CA MET A 16 7.23 -2.48 -16.99
C MET A 16 8.45 -1.72 -17.53
N SER A 17 9.61 -2.40 -17.65
CA SER A 17 10.79 -1.82 -18.27
C SER A 17 10.50 -1.45 -19.73
N PRO A 18 10.99 -0.30 -20.25
CA PRO A 18 11.98 0.61 -19.65
C PRO A 18 11.40 1.71 -18.76
N LEU A 19 10.09 1.89 -18.65
CA LEU A 19 9.44 2.98 -17.90
C LEU A 19 9.92 3.04 -16.44
N THR A 20 10.05 1.87 -15.81
CA THR A 20 10.44 1.75 -14.40
C THR A 20 11.94 1.89 -14.14
N LYS A 21 12.75 2.12 -15.18
CA LYS A 21 14.17 2.46 -15.00
C LYS A 21 14.37 3.87 -14.43
N ALA A 22 13.50 4.80 -14.80
CA ALA A 22 13.60 6.21 -14.40
C ALA A 22 12.66 6.58 -13.26
N VAL A 23 11.50 5.92 -13.18
CA VAL A 23 10.43 6.27 -12.23
C VAL A 23 9.91 5.02 -11.52
N ASN A 24 9.63 5.15 -10.23
CA ASN A 24 8.99 4.08 -9.49
C ASN A 24 7.63 3.74 -10.11
N LYS A 25 7.29 2.43 -10.20
CA LYS A 25 6.03 1.94 -10.77
C LYS A 25 4.80 2.65 -10.18
N GLN A 26 4.79 2.86 -8.88
CA GLN A 26 3.66 3.45 -8.17
C GLN A 26 3.49 4.96 -8.43
N LEU A 27 4.47 5.60 -9.06
CA LEU A 27 4.41 7.00 -9.49
C LEU A 27 3.95 7.15 -10.95
N LEU A 28 3.92 6.06 -11.71
CA LEU A 28 3.40 6.08 -13.06
C LEU A 28 1.89 6.39 -13.05
N PRO A 29 1.41 7.18 -14.03
CA PRO A 29 -0.01 7.50 -14.10
C PRO A 29 -0.84 6.27 -14.47
N LEU A 30 -1.95 6.12 -13.80
CA LEU A 30 -3.03 5.22 -14.19
C LEU A 30 -4.29 6.07 -14.34
N TYR A 31 -4.73 6.29 -15.58
CA TYR A 31 -5.80 7.19 -15.97
C TYR A 31 -5.47 8.66 -15.59
N ASP A 32 -5.97 9.19 -14.50
CA ASP A 32 -5.92 10.62 -14.13
C ASP A 32 -4.94 10.95 -12.99
N LYS A 33 -4.32 9.92 -12.36
CA LYS A 33 -3.45 10.10 -11.19
C LYS A 33 -2.39 9.01 -11.06
N PRO A 34 -1.30 9.26 -10.32
CA PRO A 34 -0.31 8.22 -10.01
C PRO A 34 -0.93 7.01 -9.34
N LEU A 35 -0.41 5.82 -9.67
CA LEU A 35 -0.93 4.54 -9.19
C LEU A 35 -1.04 4.45 -7.66
N ILE A 36 -0.13 5.07 -6.92
CA ILE A 36 -0.14 5.07 -5.45
C ILE A 36 -1.42 5.63 -4.82
N PHE A 37 -2.14 6.51 -5.52
CA PHE A 37 -3.38 7.09 -5.00
C PHE A 37 -4.53 6.09 -4.93
N TYR A 38 -4.49 5.01 -5.71
CA TYR A 38 -5.53 3.97 -5.67
C TYR A 38 -5.48 3.17 -4.37
N PRO A 39 -4.36 2.54 -3.97
CA PRO A 39 -4.28 1.87 -2.67
C PRO A 39 -4.45 2.85 -1.50
N LEU A 40 -4.01 4.11 -1.64
CA LEU A 40 -4.25 5.14 -0.65
C LEU A 40 -5.75 5.38 -0.45
N SER A 41 -6.52 5.51 -1.54
CA SER A 41 -7.97 5.70 -1.47
C SER A 41 -8.69 4.50 -0.84
N ILE A 42 -8.20 3.27 -1.02
CA ILE A 42 -8.75 2.08 -0.35
C ILE A 42 -8.61 2.18 1.17
N LEU A 43 -7.44 2.59 1.66
CA LEU A 43 -7.26 2.81 3.10
C LEU A 43 -8.15 3.94 3.63
N MET A 44 -8.31 5.02 2.85
CA MET A 44 -9.22 6.13 3.21
C MET A 44 -10.68 5.67 3.26
N LEU A 45 -11.14 4.87 2.30
CA LEU A 45 -12.49 4.29 2.29
C LEU A 45 -12.74 3.37 3.49
N ALA A 46 -11.70 2.70 3.96
CA ALA A 46 -11.73 1.92 5.19
C ALA A 46 -11.76 2.80 6.47
N GLY A 47 -11.56 4.12 6.35
CA GLY A 47 -11.50 5.04 7.48
C GLY A 47 -10.11 5.13 8.13
N ILE A 48 -9.08 4.57 7.51
CA ILE A 48 -7.71 4.58 8.02
C ILE A 48 -7.04 5.90 7.66
N LYS A 49 -6.51 6.60 8.66
CA LYS A 49 -5.90 7.94 8.49
C LYS A 49 -4.40 7.98 8.78
N ASN A 50 -3.87 7.02 9.58
CA ASN A 50 -2.45 6.93 9.88
C ASN A 50 -1.81 5.94 8.90
N ILE A 51 -0.95 6.41 8.02
CA ILE A 51 -0.43 5.63 6.90
C ILE A 51 1.10 5.67 6.87
N LEU A 52 1.71 4.50 6.85
CA LEU A 52 3.12 4.33 6.56
C LEU A 52 3.29 3.92 5.09
N ILE A 53 4.07 4.69 4.33
CA ILE A 53 4.43 4.35 2.96
C ILE A 53 5.89 3.88 2.95
N ILE A 54 6.10 2.63 2.52
CA ILE A 54 7.44 2.04 2.42
C ILE A 54 7.85 2.07 0.95
N VAL A 55 8.92 2.81 0.66
CA VAL A 55 9.44 3.04 -0.70
C VAL A 55 10.82 2.42 -0.86
N ASN A 56 11.31 2.26 -2.09
CA ASN A 56 12.69 1.86 -2.31
C ASN A 56 13.66 2.95 -1.85
N LYS A 57 14.84 2.54 -1.43
CA LYS A 57 15.94 3.45 -1.07
C LYS A 57 16.19 4.46 -2.19
N GLY A 58 16.31 5.74 -1.82
CA GLY A 58 16.57 6.85 -2.73
C GLY A 58 15.35 7.39 -3.48
N GLN A 59 14.15 6.83 -3.28
CA GLN A 59 12.94 7.27 -3.97
C GLN A 59 12.02 8.16 -3.11
N LEU A 60 12.36 8.35 -1.84
CA LEU A 60 11.56 9.09 -0.86
C LEU A 60 11.17 10.50 -1.34
N SER A 61 12.12 11.23 -1.92
CA SER A 61 11.88 12.60 -2.39
C SER A 61 10.81 12.68 -3.49
N GLN A 62 10.75 11.68 -4.36
CA GLN A 62 9.75 11.62 -5.43
C GLN A 62 8.33 11.44 -4.86
N PHE A 63 8.18 10.56 -3.88
CA PHE A 63 6.89 10.35 -3.22
C PHE A 63 6.44 11.57 -2.41
N ARG A 64 7.35 12.21 -1.66
CA ARG A 64 7.03 13.42 -0.88
C ARG A 64 6.58 14.60 -1.73
N LYS A 65 7.02 14.70 -3.00
CA LYS A 65 6.57 15.75 -3.92
C LYS A 65 5.09 15.64 -4.25
N ILE A 66 4.55 14.43 -4.35
CA ILE A 66 3.15 14.19 -4.72
C ILE A 66 2.24 13.93 -3.52
N LEU A 67 2.79 13.39 -2.44
CA LEU A 67 2.10 13.07 -1.19
C LEU A 67 2.95 13.57 -0.01
N PRO A 68 2.95 14.90 0.27
CA PRO A 68 3.70 15.45 1.39
C PRO A 68 3.11 14.97 2.73
N GLU A 69 3.95 14.87 3.75
CA GLU A 69 3.54 14.52 5.11
C GLU A 69 2.50 15.53 5.65
N ASN A 70 2.70 16.82 5.34
CA ASN A 70 1.76 17.90 5.60
C ASN A 70 0.79 18.07 4.42
N ASN A 71 -0.17 17.18 4.31
CA ASN A 71 -1.16 17.19 3.23
C ASN A 71 -2.51 17.73 3.68
N ASN A 72 -3.29 18.23 2.71
CA ASN A 72 -4.63 18.79 2.96
C ASN A 72 -5.77 17.75 2.83
N ILE A 73 -5.42 16.45 2.74
CA ILE A 73 -6.42 15.37 2.58
C ILE A 73 -6.77 14.66 3.89
N GLY A 74 -6.28 15.20 5.01
CA GLY A 74 -6.62 14.71 6.35
C GLY A 74 -5.94 13.39 6.73
N LEU A 75 -4.82 13.06 6.12
CA LEU A 75 -4.01 11.88 6.42
C LEU A 75 -2.76 12.26 7.20
N LYS A 76 -2.37 11.39 8.13
CA LYS A 76 -1.05 11.39 8.76
C LYS A 76 -0.18 10.38 8.02
N ILE A 77 0.76 10.87 7.23
CA ILE A 77 1.64 10.04 6.40
C ILE A 77 3.03 10.01 7.01
N GLU A 78 3.58 8.82 7.14
CA GLU A 78 4.97 8.56 7.50
C GLU A 78 5.63 7.77 6.37
N TYR A 79 6.95 7.95 6.21
CA TYR A 79 7.72 7.27 5.19
C TYR A 79 8.85 6.45 5.79
N LYS A 80 9.13 5.30 5.18
CA LYS A 80 10.32 4.48 5.43
C LYS A 80 10.90 3.99 4.11
N GLU A 81 12.19 3.77 4.10
CA GLU A 81 12.88 3.22 2.96
C GLU A 81 13.18 1.73 3.15
N GLN A 82 13.01 0.98 2.08
CA GLN A 82 13.35 -0.42 1.95
C GLN A 82 14.63 -0.55 1.14
N PHE A 83 15.67 -1.15 1.71
CA PHE A 83 16.97 -1.31 1.03
C PHE A 83 16.94 -2.32 -0.09
N ARG A 84 16.25 -3.43 0.12
CA ARG A 84 16.02 -4.51 -0.86
C ARG A 84 14.60 -5.03 -0.72
N PRO A 85 13.92 -5.33 -1.84
CA PRO A 85 12.65 -6.02 -1.79
C PRO A 85 12.84 -7.48 -1.32
N ALA A 86 12.43 -7.78 -0.10
CA ALA A 86 12.54 -9.11 0.52
C ALA A 86 11.17 -9.71 0.85
N GLY A 87 10.17 -9.38 0.04
CA GLY A 87 8.80 -9.88 0.18
C GLY A 87 7.92 -9.08 1.14
N LEU A 88 6.65 -9.46 1.19
CA LEU A 88 5.61 -8.80 1.99
C LEU A 88 5.92 -8.74 3.50
N PRO A 89 6.46 -9.80 4.13
CA PRO A 89 6.74 -9.78 5.57
C PRO A 89 7.70 -8.67 6.00
N GLN A 90 8.57 -8.22 5.11
CA GLN A 90 9.50 -7.13 5.40
C GLN A 90 8.78 -5.81 5.75
N ALA A 91 7.56 -5.61 5.27
CA ALA A 91 6.76 -4.44 5.62
C ALA A 91 6.50 -4.35 7.12
N PHE A 92 6.30 -5.47 7.79
CA PHE A 92 6.10 -5.53 9.24
C PHE A 92 7.39 -5.21 10.01
N THR A 93 8.52 -5.74 9.57
CA THR A 93 9.83 -5.46 10.19
C THR A 93 10.20 -3.97 10.05
N ILE A 94 10.06 -3.40 8.84
CA ILE A 94 10.35 -1.97 8.60
C ILE A 94 9.35 -1.09 9.36
N GLY A 95 8.10 -1.52 9.43
CA GLY A 95 7.00 -0.81 10.08
C GLY A 95 6.88 -1.04 11.59
N GLU A 96 7.74 -1.83 12.22
CA GLU A 96 7.62 -2.27 13.62
C GLU A 96 7.30 -1.13 14.60
N LYS A 97 8.06 -0.03 14.55
CA LYS A 97 7.84 1.14 15.41
C LYS A 97 6.50 1.84 15.11
N PHE A 98 6.10 1.90 13.84
CA PHE A 98 4.82 2.46 13.43
C PHE A 98 3.65 1.58 13.89
N ILE A 99 3.78 0.27 13.76
CA ILE A 99 2.76 -0.71 14.15
C ILE A 99 2.59 -0.69 15.68
N GLY A 100 3.67 -0.82 16.42
CA GLY A 100 3.62 -0.98 17.87
C GLY A 100 2.83 -2.23 18.25
N LYS A 101 1.76 -2.05 19.02
CA LYS A 101 0.84 -3.11 19.46
C LYS A 101 -0.51 -3.09 18.71
N ASP A 102 -0.63 -2.23 17.69
CA ASP A 102 -1.90 -2.04 17.00
C ASP A 102 -2.11 -3.06 15.89
N SER A 103 -3.36 -3.35 15.61
CA SER A 103 -3.76 -4.03 14.37
C SER A 103 -3.58 -3.09 13.18
N ILE A 104 -3.12 -3.62 12.04
CA ILE A 104 -2.85 -2.84 10.85
C ILE A 104 -3.55 -3.43 9.61
N SER A 105 -3.74 -2.58 8.60
CA SER A 105 -4.06 -2.99 7.24
C SER A 105 -2.81 -2.85 6.37
N LEU A 106 -2.49 -3.87 5.57
CA LEU A 106 -1.41 -3.84 4.59
C LEU A 106 -1.98 -3.91 3.18
N ILE A 107 -1.51 -3.04 2.31
CA ILE A 107 -1.84 -3.04 0.89
C ILE A 107 -0.59 -2.81 0.05
N LEU A 108 -0.52 -3.44 -1.12
CA LEU A 108 0.56 -3.18 -2.07
C LEU A 108 0.30 -1.87 -2.82
N GLY A 109 1.36 -1.12 -3.10
CA GLY A 109 1.30 0.19 -3.75
C GLY A 109 0.85 0.16 -5.21
N ASP A 110 0.72 -1.04 -5.81
CA ASP A 110 0.25 -1.26 -7.16
C ASP A 110 -1.09 -2.02 -7.24
N ASN A 111 -1.74 -2.21 -6.10
CA ASN A 111 -3.05 -2.86 -6.08
C ASN A 111 -4.15 -1.87 -6.44
N PHE A 112 -4.99 -2.29 -7.38
CA PHE A 112 -6.21 -1.60 -7.78
C PHE A 112 -7.42 -2.44 -7.43
N PHE A 113 -8.24 -1.96 -6.49
CA PHE A 113 -9.47 -2.63 -6.07
C PHE A 113 -10.68 -1.90 -6.65
N TYR A 114 -11.56 -2.65 -7.27
CA TYR A 114 -12.84 -2.16 -7.77
C TYR A 114 -13.92 -3.22 -7.54
N GLY A 115 -15.09 -2.81 -7.13
CA GLY A 115 -16.23 -3.73 -6.96
C GLY A 115 -17.39 -3.09 -6.21
N GLN A 116 -18.57 -3.71 -6.39
CA GLN A 116 -19.75 -3.31 -5.65
C GLN A 116 -19.55 -3.57 -4.16
N SER A 117 -20.09 -2.67 -3.33
CA SER A 117 -20.05 -2.79 -1.87
C SER A 117 -18.65 -2.82 -1.24
N LEU A 118 -17.59 -2.45 -1.98
CA LEU A 118 -16.21 -2.49 -1.49
C LEU A 118 -16.05 -1.71 -0.17
N THR A 119 -16.59 -0.50 -0.10
CA THR A 119 -16.52 0.33 1.13
C THR A 119 -17.19 -0.36 2.32
N GLN A 120 -18.31 -1.04 2.12
CA GLN A 120 -19.00 -1.77 3.19
C GLN A 120 -18.17 -2.97 3.66
N ILE A 121 -17.57 -3.71 2.72
CA ILE A 121 -16.67 -4.84 3.02
C ILE A 121 -15.47 -4.36 3.83
N LEU A 122 -14.83 -3.28 3.42
CA LEU A 122 -13.69 -2.69 4.14
C LEU A 122 -14.09 -2.28 5.56
N LYS A 123 -15.17 -1.52 5.73
CA LYS A 123 -15.65 -1.06 7.04
C LYS A 123 -16.06 -2.22 7.96
N LYS A 124 -16.65 -3.28 7.44
CA LYS A 124 -16.99 -4.49 8.22
C LYS A 124 -15.74 -5.15 8.80
N ASN A 125 -14.62 -5.10 8.08
CA ASN A 125 -13.39 -5.79 8.44
C ASN A 125 -12.41 -4.97 9.29
N ILE A 126 -12.66 -3.67 9.49
CA ILE A 126 -11.79 -2.81 10.28
C ILE A 126 -11.80 -3.12 11.79
N ASN A 127 -12.80 -3.86 12.27
CA ASN A 127 -12.95 -4.25 13.67
C ASN A 127 -12.36 -5.64 13.99
N LEU A 128 -11.44 -6.13 13.18
CA LEU A 128 -10.75 -7.38 13.45
C LEU A 128 -9.97 -7.28 14.76
N THR A 129 -10.26 -8.16 15.72
CA THR A 129 -9.65 -8.15 17.06
C THR A 129 -8.53 -9.18 17.21
N SER A 130 -8.55 -10.22 16.40
CA SER A 130 -7.54 -11.30 16.41
C SER A 130 -7.43 -11.97 15.06
N GLY A 131 -6.30 -12.63 14.81
CA GLY A 131 -6.02 -13.32 13.55
C GLY A 131 -5.69 -12.36 12.40
N ALA A 132 -5.85 -12.85 11.18
CA ALA A 132 -5.63 -12.08 9.94
C ALA A 132 -6.76 -12.33 8.95
N LYS A 133 -7.03 -11.34 8.12
CA LYS A 133 -7.97 -11.44 7.01
C LYS A 133 -7.30 -10.99 5.73
N ILE A 134 -7.41 -11.77 4.69
CA ILE A 134 -6.88 -11.48 3.36
C ILE A 134 -8.01 -11.37 2.34
N PHE A 135 -7.78 -10.55 1.32
CA PHE A 135 -8.65 -10.47 0.16
C PHE A 135 -8.04 -11.34 -0.94
N VAL A 136 -8.83 -12.26 -1.45
CA VAL A 136 -8.42 -13.17 -2.53
C VAL A 136 -9.37 -13.05 -3.72
N HIS A 137 -8.86 -13.33 -4.92
CA HIS A 137 -9.64 -13.34 -6.15
C HIS A 137 -9.28 -14.57 -6.97
N PRO A 138 -10.27 -15.30 -7.53
CA PRO A 138 -10.00 -16.43 -8.40
C PRO A 138 -9.23 -16.01 -9.66
N VAL A 139 -8.17 -16.72 -10.01
CA VAL A 139 -7.35 -16.46 -11.20
C VAL A 139 -7.21 -17.73 -12.04
N LYS A 140 -7.13 -17.56 -13.37
CA LYS A 140 -6.96 -18.69 -14.32
C LYS A 140 -5.57 -19.32 -14.24
N ASN A 141 -4.53 -18.50 -13.98
CA ASN A 141 -3.12 -18.92 -13.99
C ASN A 141 -2.48 -18.65 -12.63
N PRO A 142 -2.77 -19.46 -11.58
CA PRO A 142 -2.33 -19.20 -10.21
C PRO A 142 -0.81 -19.17 -10.04
N HIS A 143 -0.05 -19.89 -10.88
CA HIS A 143 1.41 -19.90 -10.85
C HIS A 143 2.09 -18.54 -11.11
N LEU A 144 1.33 -17.54 -11.62
CA LEU A 144 1.82 -16.18 -11.84
C LEU A 144 1.62 -15.27 -10.62
N TYR A 145 0.95 -15.73 -9.57
CA TYR A 145 0.54 -14.96 -8.41
C TYR A 145 0.90 -15.64 -7.10
N GLY A 146 0.82 -14.89 -6.01
CA GLY A 146 0.77 -15.49 -4.67
C GLY A 146 -0.60 -16.16 -4.47
N VAL A 147 -0.60 -17.43 -4.08
CA VAL A 147 -1.82 -18.20 -3.83
C VAL A 147 -2.01 -18.44 -2.34
N ALA A 148 -3.28 -18.54 -1.90
CA ALA A 148 -3.69 -18.89 -0.55
C ALA A 148 -4.55 -20.15 -0.56
#